data_928c423ebdccad13f4e25e792b61b868
#
_entry.id   928c423ebdccad13f4e25e792b61b868
#
_cell.length_a   1.000
_cell.length_b   1.000
_cell.length_c   1.000
_cell.angle_alpha   90.00
_cell.angle_beta   90.00
_cell.angle_gamma   90.00
#
_symmetry.space_group_name_H-M   'P 1'
#
loop_
_entity.id
_entity.type
_entity.pdbx_description
1 polymer ?
#
loop_
_entity_poly.entity_id
_entity_poly.type
_entity_poly.pdbx_seq_one_letter_code
_entity_poly.pdbx_strand_id
1 'polypeptide(L)'
;AAMSPARREVTRFRSDMAAKVARGRGALTFLRAREARTGSRAYLRFMLRSMTGYGKAEGAVGSRKYTVEVRSLNGKNLDLQVRMPSVLKQKEMDLRTELGARIVRGKSDIAIHFEADAAEARNELNAPVIRKYVKDLEALAQETGQPTGNLLSTAVRFPDAMQTSKEAFDEEAWAGIHALVLEAADNFDAFRNTEGASLEADFKGRLDEIERLESGLDPLLEARIKRVRNRIRTNLEETIDRASLDEGRFEQEVLYYIEKMDVSEERTRLTAHIAYFREIMETGSGQGKKLGFVAQEMGREINTLGSKANDVDLQRIVVQMKDELEKIKEQVLNVL
;
A
#
# COMPACT_ATOMS: atom_id res chain seq x y z
N ALA A 1 8.36 41.25 -39.30
CA ALA A 1 7.09 41.17 -38.63
C ALA A 1 7.34 40.86 -37.14
N ALA A 2 6.94 41.78 -36.26
CA ALA A 2 7.20 41.63 -34.81
C ALA A 2 6.24 40.59 -34.21
N MET A 3 6.77 39.64 -33.50
CA MET A 3 5.99 38.63 -32.76
C MET A 3 5.09 39.27 -31.68
N SER A 4 3.86 38.79 -31.58
CA SER A 4 2.88 39.27 -30.60
C SER A 4 3.35 39.02 -29.15
N PRO A 5 2.92 39.82 -28.16
CA PRO A 5 3.34 39.69 -26.76
C PRO A 5 3.09 38.28 -26.19
N ALA A 6 1.99 37.65 -26.51
CA ALA A 6 1.66 36.30 -26.04
C ALA A 6 2.62 35.20 -26.55
N ARG A 7 3.13 35.33 -27.79
CA ARG A 7 4.14 34.40 -28.32
C ARG A 7 5.50 34.59 -27.63
N ARG A 8 5.84 35.78 -27.16
CA ARG A 8 7.09 36.03 -26.43
C ARG A 8 7.04 35.40 -25.03
N GLU A 9 5.92 35.44 -24.37
CA GLU A 9 5.75 34.82 -23.02
C GLU A 9 5.86 33.29 -23.08
N VAL A 10 5.22 32.64 -24.04
CA VAL A 10 5.29 31.19 -24.24
C VAL A 10 6.73 30.75 -24.57
N THR A 11 7.45 31.53 -25.38
CA THR A 11 8.84 31.22 -25.74
C THR A 11 9.77 31.40 -24.51
N ARG A 12 9.51 32.39 -23.67
CA ARG A 12 10.28 32.63 -22.43
C ARG A 12 10.04 31.53 -21.41
N PHE A 13 8.78 31.09 -21.23
CA PHE A 13 8.42 30.00 -20.35
C PHE A 13 9.07 28.66 -20.77
N ARG A 14 9.09 28.37 -22.10
CA ARG A 14 9.78 27.19 -22.65
C ARG A 14 11.29 27.24 -22.43
N SER A 15 11.91 28.40 -22.57
CA SER A 15 13.34 28.60 -22.35
C SER A 15 13.72 28.42 -20.88
N ASP A 16 12.92 28.94 -19.95
CA ASP A 16 13.16 28.80 -18.50
C ASP A 16 12.94 27.36 -18.00
N MET A 17 11.98 26.65 -18.57
CA MET A 17 11.76 25.25 -18.27
C MET A 17 12.87 24.34 -18.80
N ALA A 18 13.38 24.61 -20.01
CA ALA A 18 14.53 23.89 -20.57
C ALA A 18 15.82 24.16 -19.75
N ALA A 19 16.01 25.38 -19.25
CA ALA A 19 17.14 25.71 -18.39
C ALA A 19 17.06 25.08 -16.98
N LYS A 20 15.86 24.88 -16.44
CA LYS A 20 15.66 24.14 -15.18
C LYS A 20 15.92 22.64 -15.35
N VAL A 21 15.48 22.03 -16.46
CA VAL A 21 15.73 20.62 -16.79
C VAL A 21 17.23 20.37 -17.03
N ALA A 22 17.93 21.29 -17.69
CA ALA A 22 19.37 21.18 -17.91
C ALA A 22 20.18 21.29 -16.61
N ARG A 23 19.77 22.17 -15.68
CA ARG A 23 20.41 22.30 -14.34
C ARG A 23 20.14 21.08 -13.45
N GLY A 24 18.96 20.44 -13.54
CA GLY A 24 18.68 19.19 -12.84
C GLY A 24 19.53 18.01 -13.33
N ARG A 25 19.81 17.93 -14.63
CA ARG A 25 20.70 16.89 -15.20
C ARG A 25 22.16 17.04 -14.79
N GLY A 26 22.67 18.26 -14.63
CA GLY A 26 24.04 18.53 -14.16
C GLY A 26 24.25 18.11 -12.70
N ALA A 27 23.27 18.32 -11.82
CA ALA A 27 23.33 17.91 -10.40
C ALA A 27 23.30 16.39 -10.22
N LEU A 28 22.54 15.67 -11.05
CA LEU A 28 22.49 14.20 -11.05
C LEU A 28 23.80 13.56 -11.54
N THR A 29 24.52 14.21 -12.48
CA THR A 29 25.80 13.70 -12.98
C THR A 29 26.91 13.90 -11.94
N PHE A 30 26.87 14.99 -11.15
CA PHE A 30 27.85 15.25 -10.08
C PHE A 30 27.68 14.34 -8.86
N LEU A 31 26.45 13.96 -8.52
CA LEU A 31 26.15 12.97 -7.48
C LEU A 31 26.62 11.55 -7.89
N ARG A 32 26.45 11.18 -9.15
CA ARG A 32 26.92 9.88 -9.67
C ARG A 32 28.46 9.72 -9.66
N ALA A 33 29.21 10.82 -9.84
CA ALA A 33 30.68 10.77 -9.83
C ALA A 33 31.30 10.66 -8.42
N ARG A 34 30.55 11.03 -7.38
CA ARG A 34 31.03 11.00 -5.98
C ARG A 34 30.82 9.63 -5.32
N GLU A 35 29.82 8.85 -5.78
CA GLU A 35 29.48 7.53 -5.22
C GLU A 35 30.32 6.37 -5.79
N ALA A 36 31.08 6.59 -6.85
CA ALA A 36 31.95 5.56 -7.46
C ALA A 36 33.22 5.25 -6.67
N ARG A 37 33.44 5.86 -5.49
CA ARG A 37 34.67 5.69 -4.68
C ARG A 37 34.49 4.97 -3.33
N THR A 38 33.30 4.52 -2.98
CA THR A 38 33.10 3.71 -1.78
C THR A 38 32.43 2.40 -2.17
N GLY A 39 33.19 1.31 -1.98
CA GLY A 39 32.80 -0.02 -2.41
C GLY A 39 31.43 -0.48 -1.93
N SER A 40 30.75 -1.12 -2.84
CA SER A 40 29.69 -2.11 -2.62
C SER A 40 28.66 -1.78 -1.54
N ARG A 41 27.92 -0.68 -1.71
CA ARG A 41 26.51 -0.61 -1.30
C ARG A 41 25.69 -0.91 -2.54
N ALA A 42 25.14 -2.11 -2.58
CA ALA A 42 24.10 -2.46 -3.55
C ALA A 42 23.10 -1.29 -3.56
N TYR A 43 22.87 -0.70 -4.73
CA TYR A 43 21.82 0.31 -4.95
C TYR A 43 20.54 -0.31 -4.44
N LEU A 44 20.10 0.04 -3.24
CA LEU A 44 18.73 -0.13 -2.81
C LEU A 44 17.90 0.71 -3.79
N ARG A 45 17.50 0.07 -4.90
CA ARG A 45 16.51 0.59 -5.81
C ARG A 45 15.32 0.89 -4.90
N PHE A 46 14.94 2.15 -4.79
CA PHE A 46 13.76 2.54 -4.04
C PHE A 46 12.57 1.89 -4.74
N MET A 47 12.19 0.72 -4.26
CA MET A 47 11.04 -0.05 -4.76
C MET A 47 9.82 0.34 -3.96
N LEU A 48 8.65 0.32 -4.60
CA LEU A 48 7.40 0.37 -3.89
C LEU A 48 7.37 -0.75 -2.84
N ARG A 49 6.80 -0.47 -1.69
CA ARG A 49 6.60 -1.46 -0.63
C ARG A 49 5.11 -1.69 -0.43
N SER A 50 4.71 -2.93 -0.30
CA SER A 50 3.33 -3.26 0.06
C SER A 50 3.04 -2.92 1.53
N MET A 51 1.80 -2.57 1.84
CA MET A 51 1.29 -2.47 3.20
C MET A 51 1.06 -3.84 3.84
N THR A 52 0.68 -4.83 3.04
CA THR A 52 0.53 -6.20 3.49
C THR A 52 1.89 -6.87 3.60
N GLY A 53 2.02 -7.76 4.56
CA GLY A 53 3.28 -8.47 4.77
C GLY A 53 3.12 -9.64 5.71
N TYR A 54 4.03 -10.61 5.57
CA TYR A 54 4.16 -11.78 6.42
C TYR A 54 5.64 -12.12 6.61
N GLY A 55 6.02 -12.33 7.84
CA GLY A 55 7.35 -12.85 8.18
C GLY A 55 7.26 -13.85 9.30
N LYS A 56 8.04 -14.90 9.22
CA LYS A 56 8.13 -15.96 10.22
C LYS A 56 9.58 -16.33 10.46
N ALA A 57 9.91 -16.59 11.72
CA ALA A 57 11.18 -17.19 12.11
C ALA A 57 10.92 -18.26 13.18
N GLU A 58 11.70 -19.31 13.16
CA GLU A 58 11.66 -20.40 14.13
C GLU A 58 13.07 -20.73 14.59
N GLY A 59 13.22 -20.97 15.87
CA GLY A 59 14.51 -21.35 16.42
C GLY A 59 14.42 -21.95 17.81
N ALA A 60 15.41 -22.71 18.18
CA ALA A 60 15.56 -23.22 19.53
C ALA A 60 16.31 -22.20 20.40
N VAL A 61 15.74 -21.85 21.53
CA VAL A 61 16.37 -21.00 22.55
C VAL A 61 16.29 -21.74 23.89
N GLY A 62 17.44 -22.12 24.43
CA GLY A 62 17.49 -23.05 25.56
C GLY A 62 16.90 -24.40 25.19
N SER A 63 15.97 -24.90 26.01
CA SER A 63 15.24 -26.17 25.79
C SER A 63 14.01 -26.06 24.95
N ARG A 64 13.61 -24.82 24.51
CA ARG A 64 12.32 -24.56 23.86
C ARG A 64 12.47 -24.13 22.41
N LYS A 65 11.52 -24.56 21.59
CA LYS A 65 11.38 -24.07 20.22
C LYS A 65 10.43 -22.89 20.20
N TYR A 66 10.93 -21.73 19.77
CA TYR A 66 10.14 -20.51 19.60
C TYR A 66 9.75 -20.33 18.14
N THR A 67 8.55 -19.84 17.95
CA THR A 67 8.04 -19.39 16.65
C THR A 67 7.61 -17.93 16.79
N VAL A 68 8.16 -17.07 15.94
CA VAL A 68 7.80 -15.65 15.84
C VAL A 68 7.13 -15.40 14.50
N GLU A 69 5.97 -14.79 14.53
CA GLU A 69 5.24 -14.38 13.32
C GLU A 69 4.94 -12.89 13.37
N VAL A 70 5.16 -12.21 12.24
CA VAL A 70 4.83 -10.80 12.02
C VAL A 70 3.90 -10.74 10.83
N ARG A 71 2.71 -10.17 11.02
CA ARG A 71 1.70 -10.02 9.97
C ARG A 71 1.23 -8.58 9.91
N SER A 72 0.97 -8.06 8.70
CA SER A 72 0.36 -6.75 8.52
C SER A 72 -0.68 -6.78 7.42
N LEU A 73 -1.80 -6.11 7.66
CA LEU A 73 -2.87 -5.86 6.72
C LEU A 73 -2.99 -4.36 6.46
N ASN A 74 -3.66 -4.00 5.36
CA ASN A 74 -3.92 -2.61 5.02
C ASN A 74 -4.64 -1.86 6.15
N GLY A 75 -4.18 -0.64 6.45
CA GLY A 75 -4.76 0.23 7.45
C GLY A 75 -4.27 1.67 7.35
N LYS A 76 -5.13 2.62 7.72
CA LYS A 76 -4.81 4.06 7.68
C LYS A 76 -3.78 4.46 8.73
N ASN A 77 -3.90 3.88 9.91
CA ASN A 77 -3.04 4.13 11.08
C ASN A 77 -2.30 2.86 11.45
N LEU A 78 -1.24 2.99 12.24
CA LEU A 78 -0.59 1.86 12.86
C LEU A 78 -1.47 1.34 14.01
N ASP A 79 -1.95 0.10 13.88
CA ASP A 79 -2.61 -0.66 14.94
C ASP A 79 -1.77 -1.93 15.15
N LEU A 80 -0.95 -1.92 16.21
CA LEU A 80 0.01 -2.98 16.48
C LEU A 80 -0.45 -3.79 17.69
N GLN A 81 -0.81 -5.04 17.46
CA GLN A 81 -1.11 -6.01 18.51
C GLN A 81 0.10 -6.92 18.73
N VAL A 82 0.50 -7.11 19.98
CA VAL A 82 1.59 -8.01 20.34
C VAL A 82 1.04 -9.09 21.24
N ARG A 83 1.17 -10.33 20.81
CA ARG A 83 0.79 -11.53 21.55
C ARG A 83 2.06 -12.30 21.92
N MET A 84 2.29 -12.45 23.20
CA MET A 84 3.49 -13.12 23.70
C MET A 84 3.22 -13.83 25.04
N PRO A 85 4.03 -14.81 25.41
CA PRO A 85 3.98 -15.45 26.72
C PRO A 85 4.10 -14.44 27.86
N SER A 86 3.43 -14.71 28.99
CA SER A 86 3.41 -13.83 30.17
C SER A 86 4.81 -13.48 30.69
N VAL A 87 5.74 -14.40 30.58
CA VAL A 87 7.15 -14.25 31.00
C VAL A 87 7.86 -13.12 30.23
N LEU A 88 7.49 -12.91 28.96
CA LEU A 88 8.11 -11.91 28.08
C LEU A 88 7.42 -10.55 28.12
N LYS A 89 6.31 -10.39 28.86
CA LYS A 89 5.47 -9.16 28.82
C LYS A 89 6.23 -7.89 29.19
N GLN A 90 7.25 -7.96 30.00
CA GLN A 90 8.08 -6.79 30.34
C GLN A 90 8.82 -6.19 29.14
N LYS A 91 9.05 -6.96 28.06
CA LYS A 91 9.69 -6.51 26.80
C LYS A 91 8.68 -6.07 25.72
N GLU A 92 7.38 -6.09 26.02
CA GLU A 92 6.32 -5.73 25.04
C GLU A 92 6.48 -4.31 24.52
N MET A 93 6.76 -3.35 25.41
CA MET A 93 6.86 -1.93 25.01
C MET A 93 8.08 -1.66 24.13
N ASP A 94 9.19 -2.35 24.42
CA ASP A 94 10.42 -2.24 23.60
C ASP A 94 10.13 -2.76 22.18
N LEU A 95 9.51 -3.94 22.06
CA LEU A 95 9.11 -4.52 20.78
C LEU A 95 8.11 -3.65 20.02
N ARG A 96 7.12 -3.06 20.71
CA ARG A 96 6.18 -2.14 20.08
C ARG A 96 6.86 -0.93 19.48
N THR A 97 7.85 -0.39 20.17
CA THR A 97 8.59 0.80 19.70
C THR A 97 9.47 0.43 18.50
N GLU A 98 10.23 -0.66 18.60
CA GLU A 98 11.15 -1.10 17.55
C GLU A 98 10.43 -1.52 16.27
N LEU A 99 9.47 -2.43 16.39
CA LEU A 99 8.73 -2.93 15.23
C LEU A 99 7.71 -1.93 14.70
N GLY A 100 7.15 -1.08 15.56
CA GLY A 100 6.26 0.00 15.13
C GLY A 100 6.95 1.00 14.20
N ALA A 101 8.20 1.36 14.48
CA ALA A 101 9.02 2.21 13.62
C ALA A 101 9.29 1.56 12.25
N ARG A 102 9.40 0.23 12.20
CA ARG A 102 9.66 -0.55 10.98
C ARG A 102 8.41 -0.78 10.14
N ILE A 103 7.27 -1.04 10.80
CA ILE A 103 5.97 -1.32 10.13
C ILE A 103 5.37 -0.05 9.54
N VAL A 104 5.48 1.10 10.21
CA VAL A 104 5.01 2.44 9.84
C VAL A 104 3.49 2.60 9.94
N ARG A 105 2.70 1.78 9.26
CA ARG A 105 1.22 1.79 9.28
C ARG A 105 0.64 0.43 8.91
N GLY A 106 -0.64 0.25 9.18
CA GLY A 106 -1.38 -0.99 8.93
C GLY A 106 -1.88 -1.62 10.22
N LYS A 107 -2.80 -2.56 10.09
CA LYS A 107 -3.22 -3.42 11.21
C LYS A 107 -2.26 -4.60 11.29
N SER A 108 -1.43 -4.61 12.32
CA SER A 108 -0.30 -5.54 12.42
C SER A 108 -0.40 -6.38 13.68
N ASP A 109 -0.03 -7.64 13.56
CA ASP A 109 -0.04 -8.62 14.64
C ASP A 109 1.33 -9.28 14.72
N ILE A 110 1.91 -9.26 15.92
CA ILE A 110 3.16 -9.92 16.25
C ILE A 110 2.81 -11.01 17.25
N ALA A 111 3.13 -12.25 16.90
CA ALA A 111 2.86 -13.39 17.75
C ALA A 111 4.16 -14.12 18.05
N ILE A 112 4.46 -14.28 19.34
CA ILE A 112 5.57 -15.07 19.83
C ILE A 112 4.99 -16.28 20.57
N HIS A 113 5.24 -17.45 20.05
CA HIS A 113 4.80 -18.71 20.65
C HIS A 113 6.02 -19.59 20.95
N PHE A 114 5.88 -20.46 21.92
CA PHE A 114 6.84 -21.54 22.13
C PHE A 114 6.10 -22.86 22.28
N GLU A 115 6.70 -23.91 21.81
CA GLU A 115 6.28 -25.27 22.09
C GLU A 115 6.87 -25.68 23.44
N ALA A 116 5.98 -25.88 24.42
CA ALA A 116 6.38 -26.45 25.69
C ALA A 116 6.68 -27.94 25.50
N ASP A 117 7.84 -28.40 25.91
CA ASP A 117 8.10 -29.83 25.98
C ASP A 117 7.11 -30.46 26.96
N ALA A 118 6.50 -31.58 26.60
CA ALA A 118 5.51 -32.25 27.44
C ALA A 118 6.05 -32.58 28.84
N ALA A 119 7.40 -32.63 28.98
CA ALA A 119 8.08 -32.81 30.26
C ALA A 119 8.13 -31.55 31.15
N GLU A 120 7.95 -30.33 30.55
CA GLU A 120 8.02 -29.04 31.28
C GLU A 120 6.66 -28.56 31.78
N ALA A 121 5.54 -29.13 31.31
CA ALA A 121 4.19 -28.83 31.85
C ALA A 121 4.03 -29.44 33.26
N ARG A 122 4.98 -29.16 34.16
CA ARG A 122 4.86 -29.57 35.55
C ARG A 122 3.97 -28.62 36.30
N ASN A 123 2.70 -29.02 36.40
CA ASN A 123 1.85 -28.49 37.44
C ASN A 123 2.46 -28.94 38.77
N GLU A 124 3.09 -28.05 39.48
CA GLU A 124 3.61 -28.32 40.80
C GLU A 124 2.50 -28.19 41.84
N LEU A 125 2.59 -29.09 42.87
CA LEU A 125 1.67 -29.00 43.99
C LEU A 125 1.99 -27.73 44.79
N ASN A 126 1.01 -26.86 44.99
CA ASN A 126 1.11 -25.71 45.88
C ASN A 126 1.04 -26.19 47.38
N ALA A 127 2.15 -26.76 47.86
CA ALA A 127 2.22 -27.37 49.18
C ALA A 127 1.77 -26.42 50.30
N PRO A 128 2.11 -25.10 50.33
CA PRO A 128 1.60 -24.17 51.33
C PRO A 128 0.04 -24.07 51.36
N VAL A 129 -0.55 -23.98 50.19
CA VAL A 129 -2.01 -23.86 50.03
C VAL A 129 -2.71 -25.18 50.42
N ILE A 130 -2.16 -26.31 49.96
CA ILE A 130 -2.70 -27.64 50.29
C ILE A 130 -2.65 -27.88 51.78
N ARG A 131 -1.52 -27.55 52.46
CA ARG A 131 -1.40 -27.69 53.92
C ARG A 131 -2.45 -26.83 54.65
N LYS A 132 -2.71 -25.63 54.19
CA LYS A 132 -3.75 -24.75 54.72
C LYS A 132 -5.15 -25.40 54.59
N TYR A 133 -5.49 -25.88 53.40
CA TYR A 133 -6.76 -26.56 53.17
C TYR A 133 -6.95 -27.82 54.02
N VAL A 134 -5.91 -28.63 54.18
CA VAL A 134 -5.95 -29.81 55.05
C VAL A 134 -6.23 -29.40 56.48
N LYS A 135 -5.53 -28.40 57.02
CA LYS A 135 -5.73 -27.90 58.40
C LYS A 135 -7.13 -27.32 58.59
N ASP A 136 -7.66 -26.54 57.64
CA ASP A 136 -9.01 -25.94 57.72
C ASP A 136 -10.07 -27.04 57.64
N LEU A 137 -9.91 -28.06 56.83
CA LEU A 137 -10.79 -29.23 56.76
C LEU A 137 -10.76 -30.10 58.02
N GLU A 138 -9.59 -30.29 58.66
CA GLU A 138 -9.47 -30.97 59.93
C GLU A 138 -10.24 -30.25 61.04
N ALA A 139 -10.07 -28.94 61.14
CA ALA A 139 -10.79 -28.12 62.13
C ALA A 139 -12.30 -28.19 61.92
N LEU A 140 -12.77 -28.07 60.66
CA LEU A 140 -14.19 -28.17 60.33
C LEU A 140 -14.77 -29.56 60.61
N ALA A 141 -14.02 -30.63 60.34
CA ALA A 141 -14.43 -32.01 60.65
C ALA A 141 -14.59 -32.24 62.16
N GLN A 142 -13.70 -31.68 62.97
CA GLN A 142 -13.78 -31.72 64.41
C GLN A 142 -15.02 -30.94 64.92
N GLU A 143 -15.25 -29.77 64.40
CA GLU A 143 -16.42 -28.93 64.78
C GLU A 143 -17.77 -29.58 64.43
N THR A 144 -17.81 -30.23 63.26
CA THR A 144 -19.09 -30.81 62.74
C THR A 144 -19.24 -32.28 63.12
N GLY A 145 -18.30 -32.88 63.82
CA GLY A 145 -18.34 -34.30 64.22
C GLY A 145 -18.25 -35.29 63.03
N GLN A 146 -17.79 -34.84 61.89
CA GLN A 146 -17.63 -35.65 60.65
C GLN A 146 -16.31 -36.41 60.67
N PRO A 147 -16.25 -37.64 60.14
CA PRO A 147 -15.01 -38.39 60.06
C PRO A 147 -14.04 -37.68 59.12
N THR A 148 -12.80 -37.55 59.57
CA THR A 148 -11.69 -37.07 58.76
C THR A 148 -11.31 -38.15 57.73
N GLY A 149 -11.94 -38.14 56.56
CA GLY A 149 -11.59 -39.02 55.45
C GLY A 149 -10.23 -38.68 54.85
N ASN A 150 -10.01 -39.02 53.58
CA ASN A 150 -8.79 -38.66 52.88
C ASN A 150 -8.77 -37.14 52.51
N LEU A 151 -8.43 -36.31 53.53
CA LEU A 151 -8.43 -34.84 53.41
C LEU A 151 -7.45 -34.37 52.37
N LEU A 152 -6.33 -35.06 52.16
CA LEU A 152 -5.35 -34.70 51.15
C LEU A 152 -5.94 -34.80 49.73
N SER A 153 -6.68 -35.88 49.44
CA SER A 153 -7.32 -36.04 48.14
C SER A 153 -8.40 -34.99 47.87
N THR A 154 -9.02 -34.48 48.91
CA THR A 154 -10.02 -33.39 48.83
C THR A 154 -9.30 -32.06 48.63
N ALA A 155 -8.23 -31.78 49.39
CA ALA A 155 -7.47 -30.54 49.31
C ALA A 155 -6.80 -30.32 47.93
N VAL A 156 -6.35 -31.39 47.29
CA VAL A 156 -5.74 -31.32 45.94
C VAL A 156 -6.76 -30.92 44.84
N ARG A 157 -8.06 -31.10 45.09
CA ARG A 157 -9.13 -30.72 44.15
C ARG A 157 -9.58 -29.27 44.29
N PHE A 158 -9.14 -28.57 45.35
CA PHE A 158 -9.49 -27.17 45.57
C PHE A 158 -8.70 -26.24 44.58
N PRO A 159 -9.26 -25.06 44.32
CA PRO A 159 -8.59 -24.04 43.53
C PRO A 159 -7.18 -23.75 44.09
N ASP A 160 -6.27 -23.42 43.23
CA ASP A 160 -4.87 -23.06 43.57
C ASP A 160 -4.05 -24.17 44.25
N ALA A 161 -4.56 -25.41 44.37
CA ALA A 161 -3.83 -26.56 44.85
C ALA A 161 -2.68 -26.98 43.87
N MET A 162 -2.90 -26.68 42.62
CA MET A 162 -1.91 -26.83 41.53
C MET A 162 -1.45 -25.45 41.11
N GLN A 163 -0.16 -25.23 41.06
CA GLN A 163 0.41 -23.99 40.51
C GLN A 163 1.31 -24.30 39.33
N THR A 164 1.18 -23.48 38.29
CA THR A 164 2.16 -23.47 37.23
C THR A 164 3.41 -22.78 37.81
N SER A 165 4.57 -23.41 37.72
CA SER A 165 5.84 -22.81 38.13
C SER A 165 5.98 -21.45 37.46
N LYS A 166 6.13 -20.37 38.24
CA LYS A 166 6.39 -19.03 37.67
C LYS A 166 7.83 -19.05 37.16
N GLU A 167 7.93 -19.20 35.86
CA GLU A 167 9.21 -19.06 35.18
C GLU A 167 9.74 -17.64 35.40
N ALA A 168 10.98 -17.57 35.86
CA ALA A 168 11.70 -16.30 35.92
C ALA A 168 12.08 -15.85 34.49
N PHE A 169 12.01 -14.56 34.26
CA PHE A 169 12.52 -13.99 33.02
C PHE A 169 14.04 -14.23 32.92
N ASP A 170 14.47 -14.77 31.79
CA ASP A 170 15.85 -15.01 31.46
C ASP A 170 16.32 -14.05 30.36
N GLU A 171 17.31 -13.22 30.67
CA GLU A 171 17.85 -12.22 29.75
C GLU A 171 18.66 -12.85 28.60
N GLU A 172 19.35 -14.01 28.85
CA GLU A 172 20.07 -14.73 27.80
C GLU A 172 19.09 -15.39 26.83
N ALA A 173 18.02 -16.00 27.34
CA ALA A 173 16.93 -16.51 26.50
C ALA A 173 16.25 -15.37 25.70
N TRP A 174 16.06 -14.19 26.30
CA TRP A 174 15.53 -13.04 25.61
C TRP A 174 16.39 -12.62 24.41
N ALA A 175 17.70 -12.59 24.54
CA ALA A 175 18.58 -12.24 23.43
C ALA A 175 18.40 -13.17 22.21
N GLY A 176 18.24 -14.48 22.47
CA GLY A 176 17.94 -15.46 21.43
C GLY A 176 16.57 -15.26 20.79
N ILE A 177 15.53 -14.99 21.60
CA ILE A 177 14.17 -14.72 21.12
C ILE A 177 14.13 -13.41 20.31
N HIS A 178 14.83 -12.37 20.77
CA HIS A 178 14.91 -11.08 20.07
C HIS A 178 15.60 -11.23 18.71
N ALA A 179 16.62 -12.08 18.59
CA ALA A 179 17.21 -12.39 17.28
C ALA A 179 16.19 -13.01 16.32
N LEU A 180 15.33 -13.92 16.78
CA LEU A 180 14.25 -14.49 15.99
C LEU A 180 13.19 -13.43 15.61
N VAL A 181 12.91 -12.47 16.49
CA VAL A 181 12.01 -11.34 16.18
C VAL A 181 12.58 -10.50 15.04
N LEU A 182 13.88 -10.19 15.08
CA LEU A 182 14.54 -9.44 14.01
C LEU A 182 14.54 -10.22 12.70
N GLU A 183 14.81 -11.52 12.72
CA GLU A 183 14.75 -12.38 11.54
C GLU A 183 13.34 -12.44 10.95
N ALA A 184 12.31 -12.59 11.78
CA ALA A 184 10.92 -12.55 11.32
C ALA A 184 10.58 -11.19 10.70
N ALA A 185 11.09 -10.09 11.26
CA ALA A 185 10.91 -8.75 10.73
C ALA A 185 11.67 -8.54 9.40
N ASP A 186 12.84 -9.16 9.23
CA ASP A 186 13.57 -9.13 7.95
C ASP A 186 12.84 -9.92 6.86
N ASN A 187 12.30 -11.08 7.20
CA ASN A 187 11.47 -11.88 6.31
C ASN A 187 10.17 -11.13 5.93
N PHE A 188 9.57 -10.42 6.88
CA PHE A 188 8.42 -9.56 6.64
C PHE A 188 8.73 -8.42 5.66
N ASP A 189 9.87 -7.74 5.81
CA ASP A 189 10.28 -6.68 4.89
C ASP A 189 10.64 -7.24 3.50
N ALA A 190 11.26 -8.41 3.42
CA ALA A 190 11.53 -9.09 2.16
C ALA A 190 10.25 -9.41 1.41
N PHE A 191 9.23 -9.93 2.10
CA PHE A 191 7.90 -10.19 1.54
C PHE A 191 7.27 -8.91 0.98
N ARG A 192 7.27 -7.81 1.76
CA ARG A 192 6.72 -6.51 1.35
C ARG A 192 7.42 -5.93 0.12
N ASN A 193 8.72 -6.13 0.01
CA ASN A 193 9.50 -5.68 -1.15
C ASN A 193 9.15 -6.50 -2.39
N THR A 194 9.01 -7.82 -2.26
CA THR A 194 8.61 -8.71 -3.36
C THR A 194 7.22 -8.36 -3.87
N GLU A 195 6.26 -8.18 -2.97
CA GLU A 195 4.90 -7.78 -3.31
C GLU A 195 4.85 -6.37 -3.90
N GLY A 196 5.65 -5.44 -3.36
CA GLY A 196 5.80 -4.09 -3.90
C GLY A 196 6.34 -4.08 -5.34
N ALA A 197 7.29 -4.95 -5.67
CA ALA A 197 7.78 -5.11 -7.03
C ALA A 197 6.71 -5.64 -7.99
N SER A 198 5.85 -6.55 -7.51
CA SER A 198 4.70 -7.04 -8.28
C SER A 198 3.68 -5.93 -8.53
N LEU A 199 3.37 -5.11 -7.52
CA LEU A 199 2.50 -3.93 -7.66
C LEU A 199 3.07 -2.92 -8.67
N GLU A 200 4.37 -2.66 -8.63
CA GLU A 200 5.05 -1.76 -9.58
C GLU A 200 4.92 -2.26 -11.02
N ALA A 201 5.09 -3.56 -11.24
CA ALA A 201 4.94 -4.17 -12.56
C ALA A 201 3.49 -4.09 -13.07
N ASP A 202 2.50 -4.34 -12.18
CA ASP A 202 1.08 -4.22 -12.50
C ASP A 202 0.71 -2.79 -12.88
N PHE A 203 1.14 -1.79 -12.09
CA PHE A 203 0.90 -0.38 -12.42
C PHE A 203 1.50 0.01 -13.77
N LYS A 204 2.74 -0.39 -14.07
CA LYS A 204 3.37 -0.11 -15.37
C LYS A 204 2.54 -0.66 -16.51
N GLY A 205 2.12 -1.93 -16.43
CA GLY A 205 1.31 -2.55 -17.47
C GLY A 205 -0.02 -1.86 -17.70
N ARG A 206 -0.70 -1.43 -16.63
CA ARG A 206 -1.97 -0.71 -16.74
C ARG A 206 -1.82 0.71 -17.28
N LEU A 207 -0.75 1.42 -16.89
CA LEU A 207 -0.44 2.74 -17.43
C LEU A 207 -0.09 2.64 -18.93
N ASP A 208 0.69 1.64 -19.33
CA ASP A 208 1.00 1.38 -20.75
C ASP A 208 -0.28 1.11 -21.55
N GLU A 209 -1.23 0.37 -20.96
CA GLU A 209 -2.52 0.10 -21.61
C GLU A 209 -3.37 1.36 -21.73
N ILE A 210 -3.42 2.24 -20.71
CA ILE A 210 -4.13 3.53 -20.80
C ILE A 210 -3.49 4.41 -21.90
N GLU A 211 -2.15 4.48 -22.00
CA GLU A 211 -1.46 5.22 -23.07
C GLU A 211 -1.73 4.62 -24.45
N ARG A 212 -1.77 3.31 -24.58
CA ARG A 212 -2.12 2.64 -25.83
C ARG A 212 -3.55 2.97 -26.27
N LEU A 213 -4.50 2.93 -25.32
CA LEU A 213 -5.92 3.29 -25.59
C LEU A 213 -6.06 4.76 -25.96
N GLU A 214 -5.32 5.64 -25.29
CA GLU A 214 -5.30 7.08 -25.58
C GLU A 214 -4.78 7.35 -27.00
N SER A 215 -3.69 6.71 -27.40
CA SER A 215 -3.15 6.82 -28.74
C SER A 215 -4.10 6.32 -29.85
N GLY A 216 -4.99 5.38 -29.49
CA GLY A 216 -6.04 4.88 -30.37
C GLY A 216 -7.17 5.86 -30.66
N LEU A 217 -7.24 7.01 -29.98
CA LEU A 217 -8.30 8.00 -30.16
C LEU A 217 -8.16 8.83 -31.45
N ASP A 218 -6.92 9.05 -31.96
CA ASP A 218 -6.66 9.94 -33.08
C ASP A 218 -7.51 9.65 -34.32
N PRO A 219 -7.54 8.42 -34.86
CA PRO A 219 -8.32 8.12 -36.06
C PRO A 219 -9.84 8.27 -35.83
N LEU A 220 -10.30 8.02 -34.60
CA LEU A 220 -11.71 8.16 -34.25
C LEU A 220 -12.13 9.63 -34.14
N LEU A 221 -11.26 10.49 -33.58
CA LEU A 221 -11.49 11.94 -33.50
C LEU A 221 -11.54 12.56 -34.90
N GLU A 222 -10.60 12.20 -35.79
CA GLU A 222 -10.63 12.67 -37.17
C GLU A 222 -11.89 12.21 -37.92
N ALA A 223 -12.27 10.96 -37.80
CA ALA A 223 -13.48 10.42 -38.42
C ALA A 223 -14.74 11.13 -37.88
N ARG A 224 -14.77 11.45 -36.60
CA ARG A 224 -15.86 12.18 -35.96
C ARG A 224 -15.99 13.60 -36.50
N ILE A 225 -14.89 14.33 -36.62
CA ILE A 225 -14.91 15.69 -37.21
C ILE A 225 -15.51 15.64 -38.61
N LYS A 226 -15.09 14.68 -39.44
CA LYS A 226 -15.66 14.50 -40.81
C LYS A 226 -17.16 14.20 -40.75
N ARG A 227 -17.62 13.32 -39.84
CA ARG A 227 -19.06 13.01 -39.67
C ARG A 227 -19.87 14.25 -39.26
N VAL A 228 -19.36 15.04 -38.31
CA VAL A 228 -20.04 16.25 -37.85
C VAL A 228 -20.15 17.28 -38.99
N ARG A 229 -19.05 17.53 -39.71
CA ARG A 229 -19.03 18.43 -40.85
C ARG A 229 -20.03 18.04 -41.93
N ASN A 230 -20.07 16.76 -42.30
CA ASN A 230 -21.02 16.24 -43.28
C ASN A 230 -22.47 16.40 -42.79
N ARG A 231 -22.76 16.06 -41.54
CA ARG A 231 -24.10 16.20 -40.96
C ARG A 231 -24.60 17.66 -40.98
N ILE A 232 -23.74 18.61 -40.58
CA ILE A 232 -24.07 20.03 -40.59
C ILE A 232 -24.36 20.47 -42.03
N ARG A 233 -23.53 20.06 -43.01
CA ARG A 233 -23.71 20.37 -44.42
C ARG A 233 -25.04 19.82 -44.95
N THR A 234 -25.34 18.55 -44.71
CA THR A 234 -26.59 17.92 -45.15
C THR A 234 -27.81 18.63 -44.56
N ASN A 235 -27.80 18.92 -43.24
CA ASN A 235 -28.91 19.61 -42.60
C ASN A 235 -29.13 21.03 -43.16
N LEU A 236 -28.07 21.74 -43.52
CA LEU A 236 -28.17 23.06 -44.16
C LEU A 236 -28.69 22.95 -45.58
N GLU A 237 -28.21 21.99 -46.37
CA GLU A 237 -28.67 21.76 -47.76
C GLU A 237 -30.15 21.32 -47.83
N GLU A 238 -30.66 20.66 -46.77
CA GLU A 238 -32.10 20.30 -46.66
C GLU A 238 -32.99 21.48 -46.25
N THR A 239 -32.41 22.49 -45.57
CA THR A 239 -33.20 23.60 -45.01
C THR A 239 -33.15 24.86 -45.87
N ILE A 240 -32.09 25.06 -46.66
CA ILE A 240 -31.82 26.26 -47.43
C ILE A 240 -31.43 25.85 -48.84
N ASP A 241 -31.90 26.64 -49.85
CA ASP A 241 -31.53 26.38 -51.25
C ASP A 241 -29.99 26.47 -51.41
N ARG A 242 -29.37 25.51 -52.09
CA ARG A 242 -27.91 25.41 -52.28
C ARG A 242 -27.23 26.69 -52.77
N ALA A 243 -27.97 27.52 -53.53
CA ALA A 243 -27.47 28.77 -54.06
C ALA A 243 -27.33 29.89 -53.01
N SER A 244 -27.92 29.73 -51.82
CA SER A 244 -27.93 30.72 -50.74
C SER A 244 -27.09 30.29 -49.52
N LEU A 245 -26.30 29.21 -49.62
CA LEU A 245 -25.46 28.73 -48.55
C LEU A 245 -24.25 29.67 -48.35
N ASP A 246 -24.18 30.33 -47.19
CA ASP A 246 -23.03 31.12 -46.78
C ASP A 246 -21.94 30.19 -46.24
N GLU A 247 -20.93 29.91 -47.05
CA GLU A 247 -19.78 29.06 -46.67
C GLU A 247 -19.04 29.61 -45.44
N GLY A 248 -18.95 30.94 -45.28
CA GLY A 248 -18.31 31.54 -44.10
C GLY A 248 -19.04 31.20 -42.79
N ARG A 249 -20.38 31.26 -42.83
CA ARG A 249 -21.22 30.89 -41.69
C ARG A 249 -21.21 29.38 -41.41
N PHE A 250 -21.14 28.55 -42.43
CA PHE A 250 -20.99 27.12 -42.31
C PHE A 250 -19.66 26.77 -41.61
N GLU A 251 -18.54 27.35 -42.03
CA GLU A 251 -17.22 27.08 -41.41
C GLU A 251 -17.19 27.60 -39.96
N GLN A 252 -17.83 28.70 -39.62
CA GLN A 252 -17.95 29.16 -38.22
C GLN A 252 -18.72 28.18 -37.34
N GLU A 253 -19.81 27.62 -37.82
CA GLU A 253 -20.61 26.63 -37.10
C GLU A 253 -19.82 25.33 -36.91
N VAL A 254 -19.13 24.87 -37.95
CA VAL A 254 -18.24 23.70 -37.86
C VAL A 254 -17.15 23.92 -36.81
N LEU A 255 -16.51 25.11 -36.84
CA LEU A 255 -15.45 25.44 -35.85
C LEU A 255 -15.99 25.43 -34.42
N TYR A 256 -17.18 26.01 -34.20
CA TYR A 256 -17.83 25.97 -32.88
C TYR A 256 -18.05 24.55 -32.35
N TYR A 257 -18.50 23.61 -33.20
CA TYR A 257 -18.63 22.22 -32.79
C TYR A 257 -17.32 21.53 -32.57
N ILE A 258 -16.26 21.82 -33.36
CA ILE A 258 -14.91 21.27 -33.17
C ILE A 258 -14.34 21.72 -31.84
N GLU A 259 -14.44 23.03 -31.50
CA GLU A 259 -13.96 23.55 -30.20
C GLU A 259 -14.70 22.92 -29.02
N LYS A 260 -16.01 22.73 -29.12
CA LYS A 260 -16.83 22.09 -28.08
C LYS A 260 -16.48 20.62 -27.88
N MET A 261 -15.96 19.94 -28.90
CA MET A 261 -15.56 18.53 -28.86
C MET A 261 -14.06 18.33 -28.65
N ASP A 262 -13.30 19.40 -28.55
CA ASP A 262 -11.86 19.31 -28.37
C ASP A 262 -11.51 18.65 -27.03
N VAL A 263 -10.64 17.66 -27.10
CA VAL A 263 -10.15 16.87 -25.96
C VAL A 263 -8.63 16.97 -25.82
N SER A 264 -7.98 17.88 -26.53
CA SER A 264 -6.53 18.02 -26.59
C SER A 264 -5.93 18.38 -25.23
N GLU A 265 -6.64 19.18 -24.45
CA GLU A 265 -6.22 19.59 -23.11
C GLU A 265 -6.27 18.39 -22.14
N GLU A 266 -7.36 17.64 -22.13
CA GLU A 266 -7.55 16.45 -21.30
C GLU A 266 -6.50 15.38 -21.60
N ARG A 267 -6.21 15.16 -22.88
CA ARG A 267 -5.16 14.24 -23.33
C ARG A 267 -3.78 14.66 -22.84
N THR A 268 -3.44 15.94 -23.00
CA THR A 268 -2.17 16.50 -22.54
C THR A 268 -2.01 16.36 -21.02
N ARG A 269 -3.08 16.65 -20.27
CA ARG A 269 -3.08 16.50 -18.82
C ARG A 269 -2.99 15.05 -18.38
N LEU A 270 -3.73 14.15 -19.03
CA LEU A 270 -3.69 12.72 -18.76
C LEU A 270 -2.25 12.18 -18.95
N THR A 271 -1.61 12.50 -20.06
CA THR A 271 -0.22 12.12 -20.34
C THR A 271 0.74 12.66 -19.27
N ALA A 272 0.55 13.91 -18.85
CA ALA A 272 1.36 14.51 -17.78
C ALA A 272 1.14 13.79 -16.43
N HIS A 273 -0.07 13.42 -16.09
CA HIS A 273 -0.39 12.68 -14.88
C HIS A 273 0.17 11.26 -14.89
N ILE A 274 0.14 10.57 -16.02
CA ILE A 274 0.77 9.25 -16.19
C ILE A 274 2.27 9.34 -15.98
N ALA A 275 2.94 10.31 -16.60
CA ALA A 275 4.36 10.54 -16.42
C ALA A 275 4.71 10.83 -14.95
N TYR A 276 3.91 11.66 -14.28
CA TYR A 276 4.09 11.98 -12.86
C TYR A 276 3.83 10.78 -11.96
N PHE A 277 2.85 9.93 -12.28
CA PHE A 277 2.62 8.69 -11.54
C PHE A 277 3.86 7.76 -11.61
N ARG A 278 4.45 7.62 -12.80
CA ARG A 278 5.71 6.84 -12.99
C ARG A 278 6.88 7.44 -12.18
N GLU A 279 7.03 8.75 -12.19
CA GLU A 279 8.05 9.45 -11.40
C GLU A 279 7.90 9.18 -9.90
N ILE A 280 6.67 9.23 -9.37
CA ILE A 280 6.40 8.93 -7.96
C ILE A 280 6.76 7.48 -7.63
N MET A 281 6.46 6.51 -8.49
CA MET A 281 6.85 5.11 -8.28
C MET A 281 8.37 4.95 -8.13
N GLU A 282 9.16 5.76 -8.84
CA GLU A 282 10.63 5.72 -8.77
C GLU A 282 11.20 6.36 -7.49
N THR A 283 10.42 7.17 -6.77
CA THR A 283 10.88 7.85 -5.53
C THR A 283 10.86 6.96 -4.28
N GLY A 284 10.28 5.76 -4.36
CA GLY A 284 10.33 4.74 -3.31
C GLY A 284 9.10 4.68 -2.40
N SER A 285 9.28 4.15 -1.19
CA SER A 285 8.19 3.88 -0.24
C SER A 285 7.55 5.15 0.35
N GLY A 286 6.32 5.03 0.86
CA GLY A 286 5.59 6.13 1.50
C GLY A 286 4.77 6.98 0.54
N GLN A 287 4.63 6.58 -0.72
CA GLN A 287 4.01 7.37 -1.78
C GLN A 287 2.55 7.02 -2.07
N GLY A 288 1.96 6.02 -1.40
CA GLY A 288 0.60 5.55 -1.68
C GLY A 288 -0.46 6.65 -1.73
N LYS A 289 -0.39 7.65 -0.82
CA LYS A 289 -1.32 8.80 -0.87
C LYS A 289 -1.15 9.65 -2.12
N LYS A 290 0.09 9.93 -2.53
CA LYS A 290 0.37 10.74 -3.72
C LYS A 290 -0.08 10.01 -4.99
N LEU A 291 0.22 8.71 -5.10
CA LEU A 291 -0.25 7.87 -6.20
C LEU A 291 -1.78 7.87 -6.28
N GLY A 292 -2.47 7.79 -5.13
CA GLY A 292 -3.93 7.89 -5.07
C GLY A 292 -4.46 9.22 -5.58
N PHE A 293 -3.83 10.34 -5.23
CA PHE A 293 -4.21 11.65 -5.77
C PHE A 293 -4.01 11.74 -7.28
N VAL A 294 -2.86 11.28 -7.78
CA VAL A 294 -2.62 11.32 -9.24
C VAL A 294 -3.61 10.43 -9.98
N ALA A 295 -3.93 9.24 -9.46
CA ALA A 295 -4.96 8.37 -10.03
C ALA A 295 -6.36 9.03 -10.04
N GLN A 296 -6.67 9.87 -9.05
CA GLN A 296 -7.91 10.66 -9.06
C GLN A 296 -7.91 11.72 -10.16
N GLU A 297 -6.80 12.45 -10.34
CA GLU A 297 -6.69 13.45 -11.41
C GLU A 297 -6.75 12.79 -12.79
N MET A 298 -6.07 11.65 -13.00
CA MET A 298 -6.24 10.85 -14.23
C MET A 298 -7.71 10.51 -14.48
N GLY A 299 -8.46 10.15 -13.43
CA GLY A 299 -9.88 9.85 -13.52
C GLY A 299 -10.72 11.07 -13.92
N ARG A 300 -10.35 12.25 -13.50
CA ARG A 300 -11.02 13.51 -13.93
C ARG A 300 -10.82 13.74 -15.42
N GLU A 301 -9.58 13.61 -15.91
CA GLU A 301 -9.29 13.81 -17.33
C GLU A 301 -10.00 12.77 -18.21
N ILE A 302 -9.99 11.49 -17.83
CA ILE A 302 -10.71 10.44 -18.55
C ILE A 302 -12.23 10.67 -18.51
N ASN A 303 -12.79 11.16 -17.41
CA ASN A 303 -14.21 11.48 -17.33
C ASN A 303 -14.59 12.65 -18.24
N THR A 304 -13.79 13.72 -18.26
CA THR A 304 -14.01 14.88 -19.11
C THR A 304 -13.89 14.50 -20.58
N LEU A 305 -12.89 13.71 -20.95
CA LEU A 305 -12.73 13.13 -22.28
C LEU A 305 -14.00 12.34 -22.68
N GLY A 306 -14.50 11.48 -21.77
CA GLY A 306 -15.73 10.73 -21.98
C GLY A 306 -16.98 11.62 -22.17
N SER A 307 -17.11 12.70 -21.43
CA SER A 307 -18.24 13.62 -21.54
C SER A 307 -18.24 14.42 -22.84
N LYS A 308 -17.04 14.79 -23.33
CA LYS A 308 -16.85 15.46 -24.62
C LYS A 308 -16.94 14.48 -25.80
N ALA A 309 -16.62 13.18 -25.58
CA ALA A 309 -16.69 12.13 -26.59
C ALA A 309 -18.12 11.61 -26.78
N ASN A 310 -18.97 12.39 -27.44
CA ASN A 310 -20.32 11.97 -27.78
C ASN A 310 -20.34 11.08 -29.04
N ASP A 311 -19.64 9.94 -28.98
CA ASP A 311 -19.46 8.96 -30.06
C ASP A 311 -19.28 7.57 -29.45
N VAL A 312 -19.92 6.55 -30.02
CA VAL A 312 -19.98 5.19 -29.43
C VAL A 312 -18.59 4.55 -29.35
N ASP A 313 -17.77 4.71 -30.39
CA ASP A 313 -16.45 4.06 -30.44
C ASP A 313 -15.47 4.74 -29.48
N LEU A 314 -15.52 6.07 -29.37
CA LEU A 314 -14.76 6.82 -28.36
C LEU A 314 -15.21 6.44 -26.94
N GLN A 315 -16.51 6.29 -26.70
CA GLN A 315 -17.03 5.87 -25.39
C GLN A 315 -16.54 4.48 -24.97
N ARG A 316 -16.43 3.55 -25.92
CA ARG A 316 -15.88 2.21 -25.64
C ARG A 316 -14.44 2.28 -25.15
N ILE A 317 -13.60 3.09 -25.78
CA ILE A 317 -12.20 3.30 -25.35
C ILE A 317 -12.15 3.94 -23.97
N VAL A 318 -12.97 4.98 -23.73
CA VAL A 318 -13.05 5.63 -22.43
C VAL A 318 -13.44 4.66 -21.31
N VAL A 319 -14.38 3.75 -21.57
CA VAL A 319 -14.78 2.72 -20.60
C VAL A 319 -13.58 1.80 -20.28
N GLN A 320 -12.83 1.37 -21.31
CA GLN A 320 -11.65 0.53 -21.10
C GLN A 320 -10.56 1.28 -20.29
N MET A 321 -10.32 2.55 -20.58
CA MET A 321 -9.38 3.38 -19.79
C MET A 321 -9.84 3.51 -18.33
N LYS A 322 -11.14 3.67 -18.08
CA LYS A 322 -11.71 3.70 -16.72
C LYS A 322 -11.51 2.39 -15.99
N ASP A 323 -11.73 1.27 -16.66
CA ASP A 323 -11.55 -0.05 -16.06
C ASP A 323 -10.08 -0.29 -15.62
N GLU A 324 -9.11 0.09 -16.45
CA GLU A 324 -7.70 0.00 -16.07
C GLU A 324 -7.35 0.96 -14.92
N LEU A 325 -7.90 2.16 -14.93
CA LEU A 325 -7.67 3.13 -13.86
C LEU A 325 -8.29 2.70 -12.52
N GLU A 326 -9.48 2.09 -12.51
CA GLU A 326 -10.09 1.57 -11.28
C GLU A 326 -9.23 0.45 -10.67
N LYS A 327 -8.67 -0.44 -11.49
CA LYS A 327 -7.72 -1.46 -11.01
C LYS A 327 -6.47 -0.81 -10.38
N ILE A 328 -5.95 0.27 -10.97
CA ILE A 328 -4.85 1.05 -10.37
C ILE A 328 -5.28 1.61 -9.01
N LYS A 329 -6.44 2.25 -8.91
CA LYS A 329 -6.94 2.85 -7.66
C LYS A 329 -7.12 1.84 -6.55
N GLU A 330 -7.62 0.64 -6.85
CA GLU A 330 -7.74 -0.45 -5.89
C GLU A 330 -6.38 -0.88 -5.35
N GLN A 331 -5.40 -1.07 -6.24
CA GLN A 331 -4.06 -1.53 -5.84
C GLN A 331 -3.23 -0.45 -5.14
N VAL A 332 -3.44 0.83 -5.44
CA VAL A 332 -2.77 1.94 -4.74
C VAL A 332 -3.07 1.96 -3.23
N LEU A 333 -4.22 1.42 -2.81
CA LEU A 333 -4.56 1.26 -1.40
C LEU A 333 -3.61 0.30 -0.66
N ASN A 334 -2.94 -0.59 -1.38
CA ASN A 334 -1.99 -1.55 -0.84
C ASN A 334 -0.54 -1.03 -0.86
N VAL A 335 -0.28 0.15 -1.40
CA VAL A 335 1.06 0.77 -1.40
C VAL A 335 1.29 1.50 -0.09
N LEU A 336 2.45 1.22 0.54
CA LEU A 336 2.89 1.85 1.80
C LEU A 336 3.16 3.34 1.62
#